data_39cec6068c43962c5b4a6927df4b982f
#
_entry.id   39cec6068c43962c5b4a6927df4b982f
#
_cell.length_a   1.000
_cell.length_b   1.000
_cell.length_c   1.000
_cell.angle_alpha   90.00
_cell.angle_beta   90.00
_cell.angle_gamma   90.00
#
_symmetry.space_group_name_H-M   'P 1'
#
loop_
_entity.id
_entity.type
_entity.pdbx_description
1 polymer ?
#
loop_
_entity_poly.entity_id
_entity_poly.type
_entity_poly.pdbx_seq_one_letter_code
_entity_poly.pdbx_strand_id
1 'polypeptide(L)'
;VKSIEVVTNPGAKYDAEGVGGVLNIVMNKIGGKQNNMNGYNGSISGMINNFGWNGSVFVSGQQGKLTYSANVTHNHSQTGKMELTTERIASDGSKMNSFQTSKTKVPFNMANFSLGYDIDSLSNIGASIGLMNFNIKSNGHPTTIFSGGMYGSGFSYGNYMMTQNKNTSFNGNIDYQRFLNHNKTSNITLSYLFTTNPTTTESRNIYDPLPVGIPLTLNDLHSDSEMRGTEHTFQADYTTPLSKIQTLNIGAKFIGRRNTSDSKYYNIISGNEVLNATNSVNYKNKQSILASYIEYKLTLGKFSSKFGTRYEHTWENVEFILGHGSNFKRSYNNLVPSASFSYNIGATLNIGINYNMRISRPGITFLNPYIDRSIPTVLTYGNPDLDVEKSHNISVVFNAFTPKFMINLTLGEAFANNQIEQYSFMDANGVLNNTYGNIVRSRWTNLNTFINYSITPNTRIFLNGGLDYGDMRSNKLNQKKYAWQATAFIGIQQILPWNVKASIYTGGMTKRYTLQGYSEGFNMINLALSKDFFNEKLNVALNYFTPFSGKIKQNTYSEGTDFMQRVNIVIPVQQIGLTLTWKFGNTKRQFQTNKTNISNDFQEKKNDSQVGGVG
;
A
#
# COMPACT_ATOMS: atom_id res chain seq x y z
N VAL A 1 -10.19 -0.38 24.61
CA VAL A 1 -10.37 0.65 23.58
C VAL A 1 -11.51 1.53 24.03
N LYS A 2 -11.30 2.84 24.11
CA LYS A 2 -12.35 3.82 24.47
C LYS A 2 -13.22 4.13 23.25
N SER A 3 -12.59 4.34 22.13
CA SER A 3 -13.24 4.54 20.83
C SER A 3 -12.26 4.16 19.71
N ILE A 4 -12.82 3.72 18.61
CA ILE A 4 -12.11 3.59 17.35
C ILE A 4 -12.66 4.71 16.47
N GLU A 5 -11.81 5.68 16.16
CA GLU A 5 -12.16 6.77 15.28
C GLU A 5 -11.61 6.42 13.89
N VAL A 6 -12.50 6.07 12.99
CA VAL A 6 -12.18 5.93 11.58
C VAL A 6 -12.23 7.33 10.99
N VAL A 7 -11.08 7.96 10.82
CA VAL A 7 -10.98 9.26 10.18
C VAL A 7 -10.91 9.01 8.68
N THR A 8 -12.06 8.89 8.05
CA THR A 8 -12.19 8.75 6.58
C THR A 8 -11.79 10.03 5.85
N ASN A 9 -11.79 11.15 6.57
CA ASN A 9 -11.36 12.45 6.08
C ASN A 9 -10.26 13.01 6.99
N PRO A 10 -8.98 12.71 6.73
CA PRO A 10 -7.87 13.31 7.46
C PRO A 10 -7.86 14.83 7.22
N GLY A 11 -7.82 15.61 8.31
CA GLY A 11 -7.77 17.08 8.26
C GLY A 11 -6.45 17.63 7.73
N ALA A 12 -6.32 18.96 7.71
CA ALA A 12 -5.17 19.69 7.17
C ALA A 12 -3.81 19.36 7.82
N LYS A 13 -3.81 18.79 9.03
CA LYS A 13 -2.60 18.30 9.72
C LYS A 13 -1.91 17.16 8.98
N TYR A 14 -2.68 16.33 8.27
CA TYR A 14 -2.16 15.17 7.55
C TYR A 14 -1.62 15.59 6.18
N ASP A 15 -0.75 14.78 5.60
CA ASP A 15 -0.17 15.07 4.29
C ASP A 15 -1.26 15.23 3.24
N ALA A 16 -1.00 16.13 2.29
CA ALA A 16 -1.88 16.34 1.14
C ALA A 16 -1.85 15.16 0.16
N GLU A 17 -0.80 14.35 0.23
CA GLU A 17 -0.57 13.14 -0.56
C GLU A 17 -1.24 11.93 0.08
N GLY A 18 -1.76 10.99 -0.76
CA GLY A 18 -2.37 9.75 -0.30
C GLY A 18 -3.90 9.75 -0.36
N VAL A 19 -4.47 8.57 -0.50
CA VAL A 19 -5.92 8.34 -0.64
C VAL A 19 -6.54 7.62 0.57
N GLY A 20 -5.73 7.24 1.56
CA GLY A 20 -6.16 6.46 2.72
C GLY A 20 -6.79 7.31 3.83
N GLY A 21 -7.78 6.75 4.50
CA GLY A 21 -8.26 7.27 5.78
C GLY A 21 -7.26 6.97 6.91
N VAL A 22 -7.38 7.68 8.03
CA VAL A 22 -6.59 7.43 9.24
C VAL A 22 -7.44 6.69 10.27
N LEU A 23 -6.97 5.55 10.75
CA LEU A 23 -7.58 4.82 11.86
C LEU A 23 -6.97 5.31 13.18
N ASN A 24 -7.74 6.08 13.95
CA ASN A 24 -7.35 6.51 15.28
C ASN A 24 -8.00 5.63 16.34
N ILE A 25 -7.20 4.81 17.03
CA ILE A 25 -7.68 3.97 18.12
C ILE A 25 -7.44 4.73 19.43
N VAL A 26 -8.51 5.26 20.01
CA VAL A 26 -8.46 5.93 21.31
C VAL A 26 -8.61 4.87 22.39
N MET A 27 -7.59 4.71 23.20
CA MET A 27 -7.63 3.79 24.35
C MET A 27 -8.26 4.46 25.56
N ASN A 28 -8.94 3.70 26.42
CA ASN A 28 -9.38 4.20 27.72
C ASN A 28 -8.14 4.65 28.50
N LYS A 29 -8.05 5.93 28.83
CA LYS A 29 -7.20 6.32 29.96
C LYS A 29 -7.85 5.70 31.19
N ILE A 30 -7.19 4.73 31.81
CA ILE A 30 -7.60 4.23 33.11
C ILE A 30 -7.48 5.44 34.05
N GLY A 31 -8.65 5.98 34.40
CA GLY A 31 -8.73 7.24 35.13
C GLY A 31 -8.12 7.12 36.50
N GLY A 32 -7.47 8.18 36.91
CA GLY A 32 -7.19 8.49 38.30
C GLY A 32 -5.88 7.91 38.83
N LYS A 33 -4.98 8.82 39.22
CA LYS A 33 -3.70 8.63 39.89
C LYS A 33 -2.70 7.80 39.11
N GLN A 34 -1.59 8.41 38.82
CA GLN A 34 -0.33 7.81 38.36
C GLN A 34 0.13 6.74 39.39
N ASN A 35 -0.57 5.62 39.43
CA ASN A 35 -0.06 4.44 40.11
C ASN A 35 1.01 3.88 39.15
N ASN A 36 2.23 3.75 39.67
CA ASN A 36 3.36 3.04 39.10
C ASN A 36 2.88 1.68 38.55
N MET A 37 2.40 1.66 37.31
CA MET A 37 1.96 0.42 36.66
C MET A 37 3.17 -0.28 36.08
N ASN A 38 4.06 -0.72 36.97
CA ASN A 38 5.18 -1.56 36.58
C ASN A 38 4.65 -2.93 36.12
N GLY A 39 5.21 -3.41 35.03
CA GLY A 39 4.89 -4.73 34.53
C GLY A 39 5.22 -4.89 33.07
N TYR A 40 5.08 -6.10 32.60
CA TYR A 40 5.30 -6.46 31.20
C TYR A 40 4.33 -7.54 30.76
N ASN A 41 4.14 -7.65 29.46
CA ASN A 41 3.49 -8.77 28.79
C ASN A 41 4.21 -9.08 27.50
N GLY A 42 3.99 -10.27 26.99
CA GLY A 42 4.54 -10.65 25.70
C GLY A 42 3.95 -11.93 25.17
N SER A 43 4.34 -12.27 23.95
CA SER A 43 3.99 -13.52 23.31
C SER A 43 5.10 -14.00 22.39
N ILE A 44 5.21 -15.33 22.28
CA ILE A 44 6.00 -16.01 21.26
C ILE A 44 5.03 -16.81 20.43
N SER A 45 5.04 -16.62 19.12
CA SER A 45 4.17 -17.33 18.19
C SER A 45 4.98 -18.01 17.10
N GLY A 46 4.60 -19.22 16.79
CA GLY A 46 5.13 -19.98 15.65
C GLY A 46 3.96 -20.51 14.82
N MET A 47 4.07 -20.41 13.50
CA MET A 47 3.14 -20.99 12.55
C MET A 47 3.89 -21.85 11.54
N ILE A 48 3.35 -23.01 11.23
CA ILE A 48 3.80 -23.85 10.13
C ILE A 48 2.64 -24.12 9.20
N ASN A 49 2.89 -24.12 7.91
CA ASN A 49 1.92 -24.45 6.87
C ASN A 49 2.61 -25.12 5.66
N ASN A 50 1.83 -25.56 4.67
CA ASN A 50 2.36 -26.22 3.47
C ASN A 50 3.18 -25.32 2.52
N PHE A 51 3.25 -24.01 2.74
CA PHE A 51 4.07 -23.07 1.99
C PHE A 51 5.27 -22.54 2.76
N GLY A 52 5.38 -22.86 4.07
CA GLY A 52 6.49 -22.40 4.88
C GLY A 52 6.17 -22.28 6.36
N TRP A 53 6.90 -21.43 7.04
CA TRP A 53 6.76 -21.18 8.46
C TRP A 53 7.01 -19.72 8.81
N ASN A 54 6.45 -19.27 9.92
CA ASN A 54 6.82 -18.00 10.50
C ASN A 54 6.99 -18.09 12.02
N GLY A 55 7.78 -17.18 12.56
CA GLY A 55 7.94 -17.00 13.99
C GLY A 55 7.87 -15.52 14.35
N SER A 56 7.23 -15.21 15.48
CA SER A 56 7.19 -13.85 15.99
C SER A 56 7.35 -13.79 17.51
N VAL A 57 7.98 -12.72 17.97
CA VAL A 57 8.13 -12.39 19.39
C VAL A 57 7.62 -10.98 19.60
N PHE A 58 6.76 -10.81 20.57
CA PHE A 58 6.25 -9.52 21.01
C PHE A 58 6.48 -9.36 22.51
N VAL A 59 6.95 -8.19 22.91
CA VAL A 59 7.09 -7.79 24.32
C VAL A 59 6.66 -6.34 24.46
N SER A 60 5.92 -6.02 25.49
CA SER A 60 5.64 -4.62 25.89
C SER A 60 5.62 -4.49 27.41
N GLY A 61 5.98 -3.33 27.91
CA GLY A 61 5.99 -3.09 29.34
C GLY A 61 6.10 -1.63 29.72
N GLN A 62 5.97 -1.42 31.02
CA GLN A 62 6.18 -0.12 31.66
C GLN A 62 6.94 -0.31 32.96
N GLN A 63 7.94 0.54 33.17
CA GLN A 63 8.71 0.62 34.41
C GLN A 63 8.84 2.10 34.82
N GLY A 64 8.09 2.49 35.83
CA GLY A 64 7.99 3.90 36.23
C GLY A 64 7.50 4.78 35.08
N LYS A 65 8.34 5.73 34.66
CA LYS A 65 8.09 6.67 33.57
C LYS A 65 8.40 6.13 32.19
N LEU A 66 9.07 4.98 32.08
CA LEU A 66 9.49 4.36 30.84
C LEU A 66 8.45 3.35 30.38
N THR A 67 7.98 3.49 29.13
CA THR A 67 7.22 2.49 28.40
C THR A 67 8.03 1.96 27.22
N TYR A 68 7.89 0.68 26.91
CA TYR A 68 8.63 0.06 25.81
C TYR A 68 7.78 -1.01 25.12
N SER A 69 8.03 -1.22 23.84
CA SER A 69 7.55 -2.38 23.11
C SER A 69 8.54 -2.82 22.05
N ALA A 70 8.56 -4.12 21.78
CA ALA A 70 9.34 -4.73 20.73
C ALA A 70 8.50 -5.80 20.04
N ASN A 71 8.58 -5.85 18.71
CA ASN A 71 7.99 -6.90 17.88
C ASN A 71 9.01 -7.31 16.84
N VAL A 72 9.31 -8.62 16.76
CA VAL A 72 10.18 -9.18 15.73
C VAL A 72 9.45 -10.34 15.09
N THR A 73 9.41 -10.35 13.76
CA THR A 73 8.77 -11.40 12.96
C THR A 73 9.72 -11.86 11.86
N HIS A 74 9.86 -13.16 11.72
CA HIS A 74 10.51 -13.80 10.58
C HIS A 74 9.51 -14.67 9.85
N ASN A 75 9.47 -14.56 8.53
CA ASN A 75 8.65 -15.40 7.67
C ASN A 75 9.52 -16.06 6.60
N HIS A 76 9.36 -17.35 6.44
CA HIS A 76 9.95 -18.11 5.35
C HIS A 76 8.84 -18.79 4.57
N SER A 77 8.50 -18.24 3.41
CA SER A 77 7.44 -18.75 2.57
C SER A 77 7.85 -18.86 1.11
N GLN A 78 7.18 -19.77 0.41
CA GLN A 78 7.29 -19.93 -1.04
C GLN A 78 5.90 -20.14 -1.63
N THR A 79 5.73 -19.81 -2.90
CA THR A 79 4.49 -20.12 -3.62
C THR A 79 4.50 -21.56 -4.10
N GLY A 80 3.32 -22.11 -4.39
CA GLY A 80 3.20 -23.28 -5.25
C GLY A 80 3.70 -22.97 -6.68
N LYS A 81 3.66 -23.96 -7.56
CA LYS A 81 4.00 -23.77 -8.98
C LYS A 81 2.94 -22.86 -9.62
N MET A 82 3.32 -21.63 -9.93
CA MET A 82 2.48 -20.65 -10.63
C MET A 82 2.56 -20.89 -12.13
N GLU A 83 1.48 -20.64 -12.83
CA GLU A 83 1.37 -20.68 -14.28
C GLU A 83 1.03 -19.28 -14.77
N LEU A 84 1.79 -18.78 -15.75
CA LEU A 84 1.58 -17.51 -16.42
C LEU A 84 1.40 -17.76 -17.91
N THR A 85 0.31 -17.25 -18.48
CA THR A 85 0.07 -17.27 -19.92
C THR A 85 -0.22 -15.86 -20.38
N THR A 86 0.48 -15.42 -21.42
CA THR A 86 0.23 -14.12 -22.08
C THR A 86 -0.17 -14.39 -23.52
N GLU A 87 -1.29 -13.82 -23.94
CA GLU A 87 -1.76 -13.80 -25.33
C GLU A 87 -1.85 -12.33 -25.77
N ARG A 88 -1.26 -11.99 -26.90
CA ARG A 88 -1.37 -10.68 -27.54
C ARG A 88 -1.73 -10.83 -29.00
N ILE A 89 -2.67 -10.02 -29.46
CA ILE A 89 -3.11 -9.94 -30.84
C ILE A 89 -3.03 -8.48 -31.26
N ALA A 90 -2.27 -8.19 -32.32
CA ALA A 90 -2.21 -6.86 -32.91
C ALA A 90 -3.23 -6.70 -34.05
N SER A 91 -3.53 -5.47 -34.44
CA SER A 91 -4.52 -5.14 -35.47
C SER A 91 -4.15 -5.67 -36.89
N ASP A 92 -2.86 -5.89 -37.15
CA ASP A 92 -2.36 -6.51 -38.40
C ASP A 92 -2.52 -8.03 -38.44
N GLY A 93 -3.10 -8.64 -37.37
CA GLY A 93 -3.26 -10.09 -37.22
C GLY A 93 -2.03 -10.80 -36.62
N SER A 94 -0.98 -10.08 -36.23
CA SER A 94 0.16 -10.64 -35.51
C SER A 94 -0.27 -11.17 -34.14
N LYS A 95 0.17 -12.37 -33.76
CA LYS A 95 -0.13 -13.04 -32.50
C LYS A 95 1.15 -13.40 -31.76
N MET A 96 1.14 -13.19 -30.46
CA MET A 96 2.16 -13.64 -29.52
C MET A 96 1.50 -14.44 -28.39
N ASN A 97 1.97 -15.66 -28.18
CA ASN A 97 1.57 -16.49 -27.05
C ASN A 97 2.81 -16.85 -26.23
N SER A 98 2.79 -16.54 -24.94
CA SER A 98 3.87 -16.92 -24.03
C SER A 98 3.29 -17.76 -22.89
N PHE A 99 3.97 -18.84 -22.55
CA PHE A 99 3.64 -19.70 -21.41
C PHE A 99 4.86 -19.86 -20.52
N GLN A 100 4.65 -19.68 -19.23
CA GLN A 100 5.70 -19.82 -18.22
C GLN A 100 5.17 -20.51 -16.98
N THR A 101 6.02 -21.31 -16.34
CA THR A 101 5.80 -21.78 -14.98
C THR A 101 6.91 -21.26 -14.07
N SER A 102 6.55 -20.82 -12.86
CA SER A 102 7.52 -20.31 -11.92
C SER A 102 7.22 -20.70 -10.48
N LYS A 103 8.25 -20.68 -9.64
CA LYS A 103 8.13 -20.75 -8.18
C LYS A 103 8.78 -19.50 -7.59
N THR A 104 8.11 -18.88 -6.65
CA THR A 104 8.59 -17.66 -6.00
C THR A 104 8.83 -17.91 -4.53
N LYS A 105 10.03 -17.57 -4.05
CA LYS A 105 10.36 -17.52 -2.63
C LYS A 105 10.14 -16.12 -2.11
N VAL A 106 9.49 -15.98 -0.94
CA VAL A 106 9.11 -14.69 -0.36
C VAL A 106 9.46 -14.65 1.14
N PRO A 107 10.75 -14.80 1.52
CA PRO A 107 11.13 -14.59 2.90
C PRO A 107 11.04 -13.09 3.26
N PHE A 108 10.58 -12.79 4.48
CA PHE A 108 10.65 -11.45 5.01
C PHE A 108 10.98 -11.42 6.50
N ASN A 109 11.60 -10.32 6.93
CA ASN A 109 11.89 -10.01 8.32
C ASN A 109 11.27 -8.66 8.66
N MET A 110 10.70 -8.54 9.83
CA MET A 110 10.19 -7.29 10.37
C MET A 110 10.59 -7.15 11.83
N ALA A 111 11.07 -5.98 12.21
CA ALA A 111 11.37 -5.63 13.60
C ALA A 111 10.87 -4.21 13.89
N ASN A 112 10.15 -4.04 14.99
CA ASN A 112 9.69 -2.73 15.46
C ASN A 112 10.03 -2.60 16.93
N PHE A 113 10.60 -1.45 17.30
CA PHE A 113 10.92 -1.08 18.68
C PHE A 113 10.33 0.30 18.96
N SER A 114 9.73 0.47 20.11
CA SER A 114 9.19 1.77 20.53
C SER A 114 9.53 2.00 22.00
N LEU A 115 9.89 3.24 22.32
CA LEU A 115 10.16 3.72 23.65
C LEU A 115 9.32 4.98 23.90
N GLY A 116 8.82 5.14 25.11
CA GLY A 116 8.16 6.36 25.58
C GLY A 116 8.65 6.69 26.98
N TYR A 117 8.94 7.95 27.23
CA TYR A 117 9.40 8.41 28.53
C TYR A 117 8.65 9.68 28.95
N ASP A 118 7.97 9.61 30.10
CA ASP A 118 7.31 10.74 30.72
C ASP A 118 8.35 11.55 31.52
N ILE A 119 8.83 12.67 30.93
CA ILE A 119 9.81 13.55 31.58
C ILE A 119 9.21 14.10 32.87
N ASP A 120 8.02 14.67 32.75
CA ASP A 120 7.21 15.17 33.83
C ASP A 120 5.71 14.97 33.52
N SER A 121 4.81 15.56 34.34
CA SER A 121 3.37 15.45 34.15
C SER A 121 2.82 16.13 32.88
N LEU A 122 3.62 17.02 32.27
CA LEU A 122 3.24 17.84 31.12
C LEU A 122 4.10 17.54 29.87
N SER A 123 5.18 16.81 30.02
CA SER A 123 6.15 16.59 28.94
C SER A 123 6.43 15.11 28.75
N ASN A 124 6.41 14.64 27.51
CA ASN A 124 6.82 13.29 27.16
C ASN A 124 7.67 13.29 25.89
N ILE A 125 8.51 12.28 25.77
CA ILE A 125 9.29 11.99 24.58
C ILE A 125 9.02 10.55 24.18
N GLY A 126 8.85 10.33 22.88
CA GLY A 126 8.69 9.02 22.28
C GLY A 126 9.69 8.81 21.15
N ALA A 127 10.15 7.59 20.98
CA ALA A 127 10.97 7.19 19.84
C ALA A 127 10.52 5.82 19.34
N SER A 128 10.57 5.60 18.03
CA SER A 128 10.39 4.27 17.47
C SER A 128 11.33 4.00 16.30
N ILE A 129 11.64 2.73 16.09
CA ILE A 129 12.46 2.23 15.00
C ILE A 129 11.71 1.05 14.39
N GLY A 130 11.56 1.08 13.05
CA GLY A 130 11.02 -0.01 12.27
C GLY A 130 12.02 -0.46 11.21
N LEU A 131 12.17 -1.76 11.07
CA LEU A 131 12.96 -2.41 10.03
C LEU A 131 12.10 -3.46 9.35
N MET A 132 12.07 -3.45 8.02
CA MET A 132 11.46 -4.49 7.21
C MET A 132 12.40 -4.85 6.07
N ASN A 133 12.62 -6.15 5.88
CA ASN A 133 13.42 -6.66 4.78
C ASN A 133 12.67 -7.80 4.10
N PHE A 134 12.60 -7.79 2.79
CA PHE A 134 12.12 -8.93 2.01
C PHE A 134 13.03 -9.20 0.81
N ASN A 135 13.08 -10.45 0.41
CA ASN A 135 13.87 -10.93 -0.71
C ASN A 135 13.01 -11.87 -1.55
N ILE A 136 12.45 -11.35 -2.64
CA ILE A 136 11.61 -12.11 -3.55
C ILE A 136 12.48 -12.64 -4.68
N LYS A 137 12.52 -13.96 -4.86
CA LYS A 137 13.23 -14.61 -5.96
C LYS A 137 12.27 -15.47 -6.76
N SER A 138 12.19 -15.21 -8.06
CA SER A 138 11.39 -15.95 -9.03
C SER A 138 12.26 -16.46 -10.16
N ASN A 139 12.05 -17.72 -10.54
CA ASN A 139 12.72 -18.33 -11.68
C ASN A 139 11.66 -18.97 -12.57
N GLY A 140 11.85 -18.90 -13.89
CA GLY A 140 10.95 -19.51 -14.84
C GLY A 140 11.62 -19.80 -16.18
N HIS A 141 10.96 -20.63 -16.98
CA HIS A 141 11.36 -20.97 -18.34
C HIS A 141 10.18 -20.65 -19.27
N PRO A 142 10.05 -19.38 -19.72
CA PRO A 142 9.03 -19.03 -20.69
C PRO A 142 9.34 -19.63 -22.06
N THR A 143 8.26 -20.01 -22.76
CA THR A 143 8.27 -20.32 -24.18
C THR A 143 7.33 -19.34 -24.85
N THR A 144 7.82 -18.64 -25.88
CA THR A 144 7.06 -17.62 -26.62
C THR A 144 6.95 -18.02 -28.08
N ILE A 145 5.73 -17.96 -28.61
CA ILE A 145 5.37 -18.35 -29.98
C ILE A 145 4.74 -17.12 -30.66
N PHE A 146 5.24 -16.81 -31.84
CA PHE A 146 4.75 -15.76 -32.73
C PHE A 146 4.15 -16.36 -34.00
N SER A 147 3.08 -15.75 -34.53
CA SER A 147 2.43 -16.18 -35.75
C SER A 147 1.56 -15.09 -36.37
N GLY A 148 1.31 -15.18 -37.66
CA GLY A 148 0.42 -14.28 -38.42
C GLY A 148 0.96 -12.86 -38.57
N GLY A 149 0.23 -12.02 -39.31
CA GLY A 149 0.56 -10.64 -39.54
C GLY A 149 2.02 -10.44 -39.97
N MET A 150 2.75 -9.55 -39.31
CA MET A 150 4.17 -9.28 -39.58
C MET A 150 5.10 -10.48 -39.33
N TYR A 151 4.66 -11.49 -38.57
CA TYR A 151 5.46 -12.68 -38.24
C TYR A 151 5.27 -13.83 -39.23
N GLY A 152 4.40 -13.70 -40.26
CA GLY A 152 4.20 -14.66 -41.34
C GLY A 152 3.90 -16.08 -40.83
N SER A 153 4.74 -17.06 -41.24
CA SER A 153 4.64 -18.46 -40.82
C SER A 153 4.95 -18.68 -39.36
N GLY A 154 5.48 -17.66 -38.68
CA GLY A 154 5.77 -17.68 -37.27
C GLY A 154 7.12 -18.28 -36.90
N PHE A 155 7.44 -18.10 -35.62
CA PHE A 155 8.64 -18.66 -34.98
C PHE A 155 8.39 -18.80 -33.48
N SER A 156 9.27 -19.52 -32.80
CA SER A 156 9.21 -19.63 -31.32
C SER A 156 10.62 -19.61 -30.74
N TYR A 157 10.68 -19.22 -29.47
CA TYR A 157 11.89 -19.35 -28.67
C TYR A 157 11.56 -19.69 -27.23
N GLY A 158 12.54 -20.27 -26.53
CA GLY A 158 12.54 -20.46 -25.08
C GLY A 158 13.69 -19.69 -24.44
N ASN A 159 13.54 -19.30 -23.20
CA ASN A 159 14.58 -18.65 -22.42
C ASN A 159 14.48 -19.03 -20.94
N TYR A 160 15.54 -18.80 -20.22
CA TYR A 160 15.54 -18.82 -18.75
C TYR A 160 15.42 -17.40 -18.24
N MET A 161 14.44 -17.17 -17.37
CA MET A 161 14.28 -15.90 -16.67
C MET A 161 14.48 -16.08 -15.17
N MET A 162 15.28 -15.20 -14.57
CA MET A 162 15.43 -15.08 -13.14
C MET A 162 15.25 -13.62 -12.75
N THR A 163 14.45 -13.37 -11.71
CA THR A 163 14.34 -12.05 -11.09
C THR A 163 14.47 -12.19 -9.59
N GLN A 164 15.35 -11.40 -9.00
CA GLN A 164 15.50 -11.28 -7.56
C GLN A 164 15.33 -9.82 -7.14
N ASN A 165 14.37 -9.57 -6.27
CA ASN A 165 14.11 -8.25 -5.70
C ASN A 165 14.38 -8.30 -4.19
N LYS A 166 15.34 -7.50 -3.74
CA LYS A 166 15.67 -7.30 -2.32
C LYS A 166 15.27 -5.89 -1.93
N ASN A 167 14.41 -5.76 -0.94
CA ASN A 167 14.03 -4.47 -0.38
C ASN A 167 14.30 -4.45 1.11
N THR A 168 14.90 -3.35 1.58
CA THR A 168 15.08 -3.09 3.00
C THR A 168 14.47 -1.72 3.30
N SER A 169 13.49 -1.69 4.17
CA SER A 169 12.90 -0.44 4.65
C SER A 169 13.31 -0.22 6.10
N PHE A 170 13.84 0.95 6.37
CA PHE A 170 14.15 1.40 7.72
C PHE A 170 13.43 2.72 7.97
N ASN A 171 12.76 2.83 9.09
CA ASN A 171 12.16 4.07 9.58
C ASN A 171 12.51 4.28 11.05
N GLY A 172 12.73 5.54 11.40
CA GLY A 172 12.95 5.94 12.79
C GLY A 172 12.31 7.29 13.05
N ASN A 173 11.59 7.43 14.15
CA ASN A 173 11.01 8.70 14.54
C ASN A 173 11.30 9.04 16.00
N ILE A 174 11.28 10.34 16.28
CA ILE A 174 11.35 10.93 17.62
C ILE A 174 10.26 12.00 17.70
N ASP A 175 9.46 11.95 18.76
CA ASP A 175 8.41 12.90 19.04
C ASP A 175 8.61 13.48 20.44
N TYR A 176 8.56 14.80 20.56
CA TYR A 176 8.51 15.50 21.84
C TYR A 176 7.19 16.26 21.95
N GLN A 177 6.42 16.02 23.00
CA GLN A 177 5.18 16.73 23.28
C GLN A 177 5.25 17.42 24.64
N ARG A 178 4.86 18.68 24.65
CA ARG A 178 4.69 19.47 25.88
C ARG A 178 3.31 20.09 25.95
N PHE A 179 2.60 19.79 27.03
CA PHE A 179 1.37 20.48 27.39
C PHE A 179 1.71 21.83 28.05
N LEU A 180 1.06 22.89 27.60
CA LEU A 180 1.30 24.26 28.06
C LEU A 180 0.43 24.62 29.26
N ASN A 181 -0.55 23.80 29.59
CA ASN A 181 -1.46 23.97 30.73
C ASN A 181 -1.71 22.64 31.45
N HIS A 182 -2.06 22.73 32.74
CA HIS A 182 -2.35 21.57 33.58
C HIS A 182 -3.56 20.76 33.09
N ASN A 183 -4.53 21.38 32.43
CA ASN A 183 -5.69 20.72 31.84
C ASN A 183 -5.38 19.94 30.58
N LYS A 184 -4.14 20.01 30.08
CA LYS A 184 -3.64 19.30 28.88
C LYS A 184 -4.46 19.58 27.62
N THR A 185 -5.01 20.79 27.52
CA THR A 185 -5.82 21.22 26.35
C THR A 185 -5.01 21.97 25.31
N SER A 186 -3.89 22.59 25.72
CA SER A 186 -2.94 23.28 24.82
C SER A 186 -1.61 22.53 24.83
N ASN A 187 -1.07 22.26 23.66
CA ASN A 187 0.20 21.53 23.53
C ASN A 187 0.99 21.94 22.29
N ILE A 188 2.30 21.74 22.38
CA ILE A 188 3.23 21.77 21.26
C ILE A 188 3.77 20.36 21.07
N THR A 189 3.83 19.90 19.83
CA THR A 189 4.48 18.63 19.46
C THR A 189 5.53 18.91 18.40
N LEU A 190 6.76 18.45 18.64
CA LEU A 190 7.86 18.48 17.69
C LEU A 190 8.17 17.05 17.31
N SER A 191 8.24 16.79 16.01
CA SER A 191 8.44 15.43 15.49
C SER A 191 9.50 15.42 14.41
N TYR A 192 10.33 14.40 14.42
CA TYR A 192 11.27 14.08 13.36
C TYR A 192 11.07 12.64 12.91
N LEU A 193 11.04 12.43 11.59
CA LEU A 193 10.96 11.10 10.99
C LEU A 193 12.08 10.95 9.94
N PHE A 194 12.79 9.87 10.03
CA PHE A 194 13.73 9.39 9.01
C PHE A 194 13.20 8.12 8.38
N THR A 195 13.24 8.03 7.05
CA THR A 195 12.88 6.80 6.32
C THR A 195 13.88 6.56 5.20
N THR A 196 14.28 5.31 5.01
CA THR A 196 15.06 4.89 3.83
C THR A 196 14.60 3.50 3.37
N ASN A 197 14.58 3.30 2.05
CA ASN A 197 14.08 2.08 1.42
C ASN A 197 14.94 1.66 0.21
N PRO A 198 16.21 1.24 0.44
CA PRO A 198 17.00 0.67 -0.64
C PRO A 198 16.35 -0.59 -1.21
N THR A 199 16.32 -0.64 -2.53
CA THR A 199 15.81 -1.78 -3.31
C THR A 199 16.84 -2.15 -4.35
N THR A 200 17.20 -3.43 -4.41
CA THR A 200 18.07 -3.99 -5.44
C THR A 200 17.26 -5.00 -6.25
N THR A 201 17.27 -4.86 -7.56
CA THR A 201 16.64 -5.79 -8.49
C THR A 201 17.70 -6.36 -9.43
N GLU A 202 17.91 -7.66 -9.38
CA GLU A 202 18.73 -8.41 -10.33
C GLU A 202 17.81 -9.19 -11.26
N SER A 203 18.05 -9.11 -12.58
CA SER A 203 17.33 -9.90 -13.58
C SER A 203 18.30 -10.52 -14.57
N ARG A 204 18.02 -11.76 -14.96
CA ARG A 204 18.74 -12.48 -16.02
C ARG A 204 17.75 -13.06 -17.01
N ASN A 205 18.07 -12.89 -18.29
CA ASN A 205 17.31 -13.46 -19.39
C ASN A 205 18.30 -14.12 -20.35
N ILE A 206 18.28 -15.44 -20.40
CA ILE A 206 19.25 -16.28 -21.13
C ILE A 206 18.49 -17.16 -22.13
N TYR A 207 18.86 -17.09 -23.38
CA TYR A 207 18.33 -17.95 -24.46
C TYR A 207 19.24 -19.15 -24.67
N ASP A 208 18.66 -20.34 -24.77
CA ASP A 208 19.41 -21.57 -25.05
C ASP A 208 18.62 -22.52 -25.98
N PRO A 209 19.00 -22.60 -27.26
CA PRO A 209 20.01 -21.77 -27.94
C PRO A 209 19.51 -20.34 -28.21
N LEU A 210 20.45 -19.40 -28.41
CA LEU A 210 20.10 -18.05 -28.85
C LEU A 210 19.46 -18.13 -30.25
N PRO A 211 18.22 -17.68 -30.47
CA PRO A 211 17.55 -17.77 -31.75
C PRO A 211 18.24 -16.91 -32.82
N VAL A 212 18.41 -17.46 -33.99
CA VAL A 212 18.98 -16.76 -35.16
C VAL A 212 17.99 -16.76 -36.31
N GLY A 213 18.06 -15.74 -37.18
CA GLY A 213 17.22 -15.66 -38.36
C GLY A 213 15.75 -15.34 -38.11
N ILE A 214 15.41 -14.89 -36.91
CA ILE A 214 14.07 -14.41 -36.56
C ILE A 214 13.99 -12.88 -36.70
N PRO A 215 12.80 -12.29 -36.90
CA PRO A 215 12.62 -10.84 -37.06
C PRO A 215 12.75 -10.03 -35.75
N LEU A 216 13.30 -10.61 -34.69
CA LEU A 216 13.56 -9.97 -33.41
C LEU A 216 15.06 -10.03 -33.09
N THR A 217 15.60 -8.93 -32.56
CA THR A 217 16.96 -8.92 -32.01
C THR A 217 16.91 -9.37 -30.56
N LEU A 218 17.33 -10.60 -30.29
CA LEU A 218 17.40 -11.19 -28.96
C LEU A 218 18.86 -11.25 -28.51
N ASN A 219 19.12 -10.92 -27.28
CA ASN A 219 20.43 -11.02 -26.64
C ASN A 219 20.27 -11.60 -25.24
N ASP A 220 21.27 -12.37 -24.82
CA ASP A 220 21.38 -12.72 -23.42
C ASP A 220 21.63 -11.45 -22.60
N LEU A 221 20.84 -11.26 -21.55
CA LEU A 221 20.84 -10.04 -20.76
C LEU A 221 21.00 -10.33 -19.27
N HIS A 222 21.80 -9.49 -18.62
CA HIS A 222 21.81 -9.32 -17.17
C HIS A 222 21.53 -7.86 -16.85
N SER A 223 20.68 -7.61 -15.87
CA SER A 223 20.47 -6.26 -15.33
C SER A 223 20.61 -6.26 -13.82
N ASP A 224 21.28 -5.23 -13.31
CA ASP A 224 21.42 -4.93 -11.88
C ASP A 224 20.99 -3.49 -11.64
N SER A 225 19.95 -3.32 -10.84
CA SER A 225 19.34 -2.02 -10.54
C SER A 225 19.32 -1.80 -9.04
N GLU A 226 19.98 -0.74 -8.59
CA GLU A 226 19.90 -0.25 -7.22
C GLU A 226 19.10 1.06 -7.17
N MET A 227 18.01 1.05 -6.43
CA MET A 227 17.22 2.25 -6.12
C MET A 227 17.29 2.53 -4.62
N ARG A 228 17.45 3.79 -4.24
CA ARG A 228 17.45 4.21 -2.84
C ARG A 228 16.65 5.49 -2.65
N GLY A 229 15.59 5.40 -1.87
CA GLY A 229 14.88 6.55 -1.33
C GLY A 229 15.36 6.86 0.08
N THR A 230 15.58 8.13 0.38
CA THR A 230 15.88 8.62 1.74
C THR A 230 15.04 9.86 1.98
N GLU A 231 14.38 9.91 3.13
CA GLU A 231 13.51 11.01 3.50
C GLU A 231 13.75 11.45 4.94
N HIS A 232 13.83 12.76 5.13
CA HIS A 232 13.88 13.44 6.42
C HIS A 232 12.67 14.34 6.54
N THR A 233 11.89 14.16 7.59
CA THR A 233 10.69 14.97 7.85
C THR A 233 10.76 15.60 9.21
N PHE A 234 10.54 16.91 9.26
CA PHE A 234 10.40 17.71 10.48
C PHE A 234 8.99 18.26 10.53
N GLN A 235 8.34 18.15 11.67
CA GLN A 235 6.98 18.67 11.89
C GLN A 235 6.89 19.35 13.24
N ALA A 236 6.21 20.49 13.26
CA ALA A 236 5.85 21.24 14.47
C ALA A 236 4.35 21.51 14.48
N ASP A 237 3.67 21.08 15.54
CA ASP A 237 2.24 21.24 15.74
C ASP A 237 1.97 22.05 16.99
N TYR A 238 1.04 22.98 16.91
CA TYR A 238 0.49 23.71 18.03
C TYR A 238 -1.03 23.57 18.08
N THR A 239 -1.54 23.09 19.20
CA THR A 239 -2.97 22.97 19.46
C THR A 239 -3.35 23.81 20.66
N THR A 240 -4.37 24.66 20.52
CA THR A 240 -4.86 25.47 21.64
C THR A 240 -6.37 25.68 21.55
N PRO A 241 -7.10 25.60 22.68
CA PRO A 241 -8.48 26.04 22.74
C PRO A 241 -8.53 27.57 22.71
N LEU A 242 -9.31 28.15 21.81
CA LEU A 242 -9.66 29.57 21.80
C LEU A 242 -10.79 29.86 22.77
N SER A 243 -11.65 28.85 22.98
CA SER A 243 -12.73 28.86 23.97
C SER A 243 -13.13 27.42 24.36
N LYS A 244 -14.14 27.24 25.19
CA LYS A 244 -14.66 25.90 25.54
C LYS A 244 -15.24 25.13 24.35
N ILE A 245 -15.61 25.85 23.28
CA ILE A 245 -16.24 25.29 22.07
C ILE A 245 -15.37 25.42 20.84
N GLN A 246 -14.22 26.08 20.91
CA GLN A 246 -13.36 26.39 19.77
C GLN A 246 -11.95 25.88 20.03
N THR A 247 -11.37 25.20 19.05
CA THR A 247 -9.97 24.76 19.07
C THR A 247 -9.29 25.14 17.78
N LEU A 248 -8.07 25.65 17.89
CA LEU A 248 -7.20 25.99 16.77
C LEU A 248 -6.01 25.03 16.75
N ASN A 249 -5.73 24.48 15.58
CA ASN A 249 -4.53 23.71 15.28
C ASN A 249 -3.75 24.44 14.19
N ILE A 250 -2.46 24.67 14.43
CA ILE A 250 -1.55 25.26 13.46
C ILE A 250 -0.31 24.40 13.40
N GLY A 251 0.27 24.24 12.24
CA GLY A 251 1.52 23.51 12.12
C GLY A 251 2.28 23.79 10.84
N ALA A 252 3.53 23.34 10.86
CA ALA A 252 4.43 23.39 9.73
C ALA A 252 5.14 22.05 9.59
N LYS A 253 5.43 21.64 8.35
CA LYS A 253 6.11 20.42 8.03
C LYS A 253 7.10 20.65 6.89
N PHE A 254 8.31 20.16 7.05
CA PHE A 254 9.33 20.13 6.00
C PHE A 254 9.69 18.69 5.69
N ILE A 255 9.70 18.33 4.40
CA ILE A 255 10.07 17.00 3.91
C ILE A 255 11.21 17.18 2.91
N GLY A 256 12.36 16.59 3.20
CA GLY A 256 13.50 16.51 2.28
C GLY A 256 13.66 15.08 1.78
N ARG A 257 13.45 14.85 0.49
CA ARG A 257 13.56 13.53 -0.19
C ARG A 257 14.76 13.51 -1.12
N ARG A 258 15.46 12.40 -1.13
CA ARG A 258 16.49 12.10 -2.11
C ARG A 258 16.29 10.69 -2.62
N ASN A 259 16.00 10.57 -3.91
CA ASN A 259 15.89 9.30 -4.61
C ASN A 259 17.07 9.17 -5.57
N THR A 260 17.70 8.00 -5.60
CA THR A 260 18.77 7.65 -6.54
C THR A 260 18.41 6.35 -7.21
N SER A 261 18.71 6.23 -8.49
CA SER A 261 18.63 4.97 -9.24
C SER A 261 19.92 4.78 -10.01
N ASP A 262 20.53 3.61 -9.87
CA ASP A 262 21.66 3.16 -10.68
C ASP A 262 21.27 1.79 -11.28
N SER A 263 20.86 1.80 -12.55
CA SER A 263 20.42 0.61 -13.26
C SER A 263 21.40 0.32 -14.40
N LYS A 264 22.08 -0.81 -14.32
CA LYS A 264 23.08 -1.27 -15.28
C LYS A 264 22.54 -2.46 -16.04
N TYR A 265 22.68 -2.38 -17.35
CA TYR A 265 22.34 -3.44 -18.29
C TYR A 265 23.59 -3.97 -18.94
N TYR A 266 23.71 -5.28 -19.03
CA TYR A 266 24.82 -5.96 -19.64
C TYR A 266 24.29 -6.90 -20.73
N ASN A 267 24.85 -6.79 -21.93
CA ASN A 267 24.71 -7.84 -22.92
C ASN A 267 25.71 -8.96 -22.59
N ILE A 268 25.28 -10.20 -22.61
CA ILE A 268 26.16 -11.35 -22.40
C ILE A 268 26.61 -11.83 -23.80
N ILE A 269 27.87 -11.58 -24.12
CA ILE A 269 28.46 -11.92 -25.42
C ILE A 269 29.54 -12.96 -25.17
N SER A 270 29.38 -14.16 -25.75
CA SER A 270 30.31 -15.30 -25.55
C SER A 270 30.61 -15.57 -24.04
N GLY A 271 29.59 -15.45 -23.21
CA GLY A 271 29.68 -15.66 -21.75
C GLY A 271 30.26 -14.50 -20.94
N ASN A 272 30.67 -13.39 -21.59
CA ASN A 272 31.19 -12.20 -20.93
C ASN A 272 30.10 -11.11 -20.83
N GLU A 273 30.01 -10.46 -19.69
CA GLU A 273 29.11 -9.33 -19.44
C GLU A 273 29.73 -8.05 -20.01
N VAL A 274 29.08 -7.44 -20.98
CA VAL A 274 29.48 -6.18 -21.62
C VAL A 274 28.46 -5.12 -21.32
N LEU A 275 28.86 -4.04 -20.61
CA LEU A 275 27.97 -2.96 -20.23
C LEU A 275 27.31 -2.32 -21.47
N ASN A 276 25.99 -2.31 -21.48
CA ASN A 276 25.19 -1.57 -22.44
C ASN A 276 24.86 -0.18 -21.88
N ALA A 277 25.74 0.78 -22.12
CA ALA A 277 25.62 2.14 -21.62
C ALA A 277 24.34 2.84 -22.12
N THR A 278 23.86 2.49 -23.32
CA THR A 278 22.65 3.07 -23.93
C THR A 278 21.38 2.65 -23.16
N ASN A 279 21.34 1.42 -22.66
CA ASN A 279 20.21 0.91 -21.89
C ASN A 279 20.40 1.10 -20.39
N SER A 280 21.57 1.56 -19.93
CA SER A 280 21.83 1.83 -18.52
C SER A 280 21.38 3.24 -18.15
N VAL A 281 20.96 3.44 -16.90
CA VAL A 281 20.54 4.76 -16.41
C VAL A 281 21.06 4.99 -14.99
N ASN A 282 21.58 6.18 -14.75
CA ASN A 282 21.88 6.67 -13.41
C ASN A 282 21.30 8.06 -13.26
N TYR A 283 20.43 8.24 -12.25
CA TYR A 283 19.87 9.55 -11.97
C TYR A 283 19.74 9.80 -10.47
N LYS A 284 19.61 11.09 -10.14
CA LYS A 284 19.34 11.58 -8.78
C LYS A 284 18.15 12.53 -8.82
N ASN A 285 17.17 12.28 -7.95
CA ASN A 285 16.05 13.20 -7.72
C ASN A 285 16.13 13.74 -6.30
N LYS A 286 16.15 15.07 -6.16
CA LYS A 286 16.03 15.79 -4.89
C LYS A 286 14.69 16.53 -4.88
N GLN A 287 13.86 16.25 -3.89
CA GLN A 287 12.58 16.92 -3.70
C GLN A 287 12.50 17.50 -2.29
N SER A 288 12.17 18.78 -2.18
CA SER A 288 11.91 19.46 -0.91
C SER A 288 10.49 19.97 -0.89
N ILE A 289 9.74 19.71 0.19
CA ILE A 289 8.36 20.13 0.36
C ILE A 289 8.27 20.91 1.67
N LEU A 290 7.86 22.17 1.59
CA LEU A 290 7.51 22.99 2.75
C LEU A 290 5.99 23.12 2.80
N ALA A 291 5.40 22.70 3.92
CA ALA A 291 3.98 22.76 4.16
C ALA A 291 3.67 23.57 5.40
N SER A 292 2.59 24.34 5.35
CA SER A 292 1.97 25.00 6.51
C SER A 292 0.47 24.72 6.49
N TYR A 293 -0.14 24.60 7.67
CA TYR A 293 -1.56 24.32 7.77
C TYR A 293 -2.19 24.99 8.99
N ILE A 294 -3.48 25.25 8.83
CA ILE A 294 -4.35 25.76 9.88
C ILE A 294 -5.65 24.96 9.86
N GLU A 295 -6.14 24.57 11.03
CA GLU A 295 -7.39 23.87 11.19
C GLU A 295 -8.16 24.48 12.38
N TYR A 296 -9.39 24.88 12.14
CA TYR A 296 -10.31 25.41 13.13
C TYR A 296 -11.43 24.41 13.40
N LYS A 297 -11.65 24.09 14.67
CA LYS A 297 -12.73 23.19 15.13
C LYS A 297 -13.69 23.97 16.00
N LEU A 298 -14.99 23.86 15.68
CA LEU A 298 -16.11 24.40 16.47
C LEU A 298 -16.99 23.25 16.93
N THR A 299 -17.34 23.23 18.24
CA THR A 299 -18.25 22.23 18.82
C THR A 299 -19.38 22.93 19.56
N LEU A 300 -20.61 22.80 19.04
CA LEU A 300 -21.81 23.42 19.56
C LEU A 300 -22.81 22.33 19.99
N GLY A 301 -22.73 21.91 21.23
CA GLY A 301 -23.57 20.82 21.75
C GLY A 301 -23.38 19.54 20.96
N LYS A 302 -24.40 19.15 20.18
CA LYS A 302 -24.39 17.94 19.36
C LYS A 302 -23.73 18.15 17.98
N PHE A 303 -23.48 19.38 17.59
CA PHE A 303 -22.89 19.73 16.31
C PHE A 303 -21.38 19.97 16.46
N SER A 304 -20.59 19.44 15.54
CA SER A 304 -19.16 19.72 15.44
C SER A 304 -18.80 20.02 13.98
N SER A 305 -18.03 21.07 13.76
CA SER A 305 -17.48 21.40 12.46
C SER A 305 -15.98 21.58 12.55
N LYS A 306 -15.30 21.29 11.44
CA LYS A 306 -13.86 21.43 11.29
C LYS A 306 -13.56 21.96 9.89
N PHE A 307 -12.77 23.02 9.82
CA PHE A 307 -12.32 23.63 8.59
C PHE A 307 -10.80 23.67 8.61
N GLY A 308 -10.18 23.20 7.57
CA GLY A 308 -8.74 23.19 7.46
C GLY A 308 -8.26 23.56 6.07
N THR A 309 -7.10 24.15 6.00
CA THR A 309 -6.38 24.34 4.75
C THR A 309 -4.91 24.10 4.97
N ARG A 310 -4.28 23.52 3.98
CA ARG A 310 -2.86 23.24 3.93
C ARG A 310 -2.29 23.81 2.63
N TYR A 311 -1.24 24.59 2.76
CA TYR A 311 -0.45 25.09 1.65
C TYR A 311 0.86 24.32 1.57
N GLU A 312 1.23 23.86 0.38
CA GLU A 312 2.49 23.19 0.12
C GLU A 312 3.22 23.81 -1.05
N HIS A 313 4.50 24.10 -0.84
CA HIS A 313 5.43 24.46 -1.89
C HIS A 313 6.44 23.33 -2.08
N THR A 314 6.60 22.89 -3.31
CA THR A 314 7.50 21.80 -3.68
C THR A 314 8.57 22.30 -4.64
N TRP A 315 9.82 22.00 -4.34
CA TRP A 315 10.98 22.14 -5.24
C TRP A 315 11.45 20.75 -5.63
N GLU A 316 11.73 20.55 -6.90
CA GLU A 316 12.23 19.29 -7.42
C GLU A 316 13.37 19.54 -8.40
N ASN A 317 14.46 18.75 -8.26
CA ASN A 317 15.63 18.79 -9.12
C ASN A 317 16.00 17.35 -9.50
N VAL A 318 15.98 17.07 -10.79
CA VAL A 318 16.36 15.76 -11.35
C VAL A 318 17.61 15.92 -12.20
N GLU A 319 18.63 15.11 -11.92
CA GLU A 319 19.92 15.07 -12.61
C GLU A 319 20.14 13.66 -13.16
N PHE A 320 20.31 13.54 -14.48
CA PHE A 320 20.72 12.32 -15.15
C PHE A 320 22.24 12.31 -15.31
N ILE A 321 22.89 11.26 -14.80
CA ILE A 321 24.33 11.07 -14.84
C ILE A 321 24.71 10.16 -16.01
N LEU A 322 23.87 9.16 -16.30
CA LEU A 322 24.02 8.20 -17.39
C LEU A 322 22.64 7.89 -17.99
N GLY A 323 22.58 7.63 -19.28
CA GLY A 323 21.37 7.22 -20.00
C GLY A 323 20.62 8.38 -20.65
N HIS A 324 19.47 8.04 -21.25
CA HIS A 324 18.63 8.99 -21.98
C HIS A 324 17.68 9.72 -21.02
N GLY A 325 17.96 10.95 -20.73
CA GLY A 325 17.12 11.84 -19.93
C GLY A 325 17.74 13.24 -19.90
N SER A 326 16.92 14.25 -19.72
CA SER A 326 17.39 15.62 -19.54
C SER A 326 17.22 16.07 -18.12
N ASN A 327 18.23 16.79 -17.60
CA ASN A 327 18.14 17.42 -16.28
C ASN A 327 17.02 18.45 -16.29
N PHE A 328 16.22 18.46 -15.23
CA PHE A 328 15.18 19.45 -15.08
C PHE A 328 15.01 19.91 -13.63
N LYS A 329 14.51 21.13 -13.48
CA LYS A 329 14.09 21.69 -12.21
C LYS A 329 12.67 22.19 -12.34
N ARG A 330 11.85 21.93 -11.36
CA ARG A 330 10.49 22.47 -11.30
C ARG A 330 10.11 22.85 -9.87
N SER A 331 9.18 23.78 -9.76
CA SER A 331 8.54 24.12 -8.49
C SER A 331 7.05 24.34 -8.72
N TYR A 332 6.25 23.99 -7.75
CA TYR A 332 4.81 24.13 -7.82
C TYR A 332 4.18 24.30 -6.44
N ASN A 333 2.99 24.90 -6.44
CA ASN A 333 2.23 25.23 -5.24
C ASN A 333 0.93 24.44 -5.23
N ASN A 334 0.52 23.97 -4.06
CA ASN A 334 -0.76 23.34 -3.87
C ASN A 334 -1.45 23.89 -2.63
N LEU A 335 -2.70 24.30 -2.80
CA LEU A 335 -3.60 24.63 -1.70
C LEU A 335 -4.61 23.49 -1.56
N VAL A 336 -4.69 22.92 -0.38
CA VAL A 336 -5.44 21.68 -0.09
C VAL A 336 -6.46 21.95 1.01
N PRO A 337 -7.70 22.33 0.65
CA PRO A 337 -8.76 22.59 1.61
C PRO A 337 -9.41 21.29 2.10
N SER A 338 -9.94 21.34 3.33
CA SER A 338 -10.77 20.29 3.92
C SER A 338 -11.86 20.90 4.80
N ALA A 339 -13.03 20.27 4.83
CA ALA A 339 -14.13 20.64 5.71
C ALA A 339 -14.84 19.38 6.19
N SER A 340 -15.29 19.39 7.44
CA SER A 340 -16.14 18.34 7.97
C SER A 340 -17.20 18.92 8.90
N PHE A 341 -18.39 18.34 8.83
CA PHE A 341 -19.53 18.65 9.68
C PHE A 341 -20.06 17.33 10.25
N SER A 342 -20.32 17.29 11.52
CA SER A 342 -20.89 16.11 12.16
C SER A 342 -21.96 16.50 13.19
N TYR A 343 -22.98 15.66 13.27
CA TYR A 343 -24.09 15.82 14.20
C TYR A 343 -24.31 14.52 14.97
N ASN A 344 -24.27 14.61 16.29
CA ASN A 344 -24.56 13.49 17.19
C ASN A 344 -26.06 13.45 17.46
N ILE A 345 -26.79 12.48 16.88
CA ILE A 345 -28.23 12.31 17.06
C ILE A 345 -28.54 11.84 18.47
N GLY A 346 -27.61 11.16 19.10
CA GLY A 346 -27.66 10.70 20.48
C GLY A 346 -26.28 10.32 20.96
N ALA A 347 -26.21 9.49 21.98
CA ALA A 347 -24.92 9.00 22.49
C ALA A 347 -24.26 7.97 21.56
N THR A 348 -25.03 7.36 20.68
CA THR A 348 -24.62 6.18 19.89
C THR A 348 -24.71 6.38 18.37
N LEU A 349 -25.32 7.47 17.92
CA LEU A 349 -25.53 7.74 16.49
C LEU A 349 -24.85 9.05 16.10
N ASN A 350 -24.12 9.02 14.98
CA ASN A 350 -23.47 10.18 14.38
C ASN A 350 -23.67 10.18 12.87
N ILE A 351 -23.99 11.35 12.31
CA ILE A 351 -23.97 11.60 10.88
C ILE A 351 -22.98 12.71 10.56
N GLY A 352 -22.25 12.58 9.46
CA GLY A 352 -21.26 13.57 9.06
C GLY A 352 -21.23 13.79 7.56
N ILE A 353 -20.82 14.98 7.15
CA ILE A 353 -20.53 15.33 5.75
C ILE A 353 -19.08 15.82 5.73
N ASN A 354 -18.31 15.30 4.80
CA ASN A 354 -16.90 15.62 4.67
C ASN A 354 -16.58 16.03 3.23
N TYR A 355 -15.66 16.96 3.12
CA TYR A 355 -14.99 17.33 1.88
C TYR A 355 -13.49 17.39 2.12
N ASN A 356 -12.70 16.81 1.22
CA ASN A 356 -11.26 17.04 1.15
C ASN A 356 -10.78 17.07 -0.30
N MET A 357 -9.76 17.85 -0.52
CA MET A 357 -8.92 17.75 -1.70
C MET A 357 -7.67 16.94 -1.35
N ARG A 358 -7.19 16.15 -2.29
CA ARG A 358 -5.93 15.40 -2.19
C ARG A 358 -5.11 15.62 -3.44
N ILE A 359 -3.80 15.47 -3.30
CA ILE A 359 -2.87 15.51 -4.42
C ILE A 359 -2.12 14.19 -4.51
N SER A 360 -1.74 13.83 -5.73
CA SER A 360 -0.82 12.72 -5.99
C SER A 360 0.30 13.23 -6.87
N ARG A 361 1.51 13.26 -6.33
CA ARG A 361 2.71 13.63 -7.09
C ARG A 361 3.16 12.44 -7.89
N PRO A 362 3.55 12.60 -9.16
CA PRO A 362 4.16 11.49 -9.89
C PRO A 362 5.47 11.11 -9.20
N GLY A 363 5.57 9.84 -8.82
CA GLY A 363 6.81 9.27 -8.29
C GLY A 363 7.88 9.17 -9.37
N ILE A 364 9.11 8.93 -8.96
CA ILE A 364 10.24 8.88 -9.89
C ILE A 364 10.08 7.79 -10.97
N THR A 365 9.45 6.66 -10.64
CA THR A 365 9.13 5.59 -11.59
C THR A 365 8.26 6.08 -12.75
N PHE A 366 7.31 6.99 -12.47
CA PHE A 366 6.45 7.57 -13.49
C PHE A 366 7.15 8.65 -14.32
N LEU A 367 8.13 9.33 -13.71
CA LEU A 367 8.88 10.42 -14.34
C LEU A 367 10.13 9.94 -15.10
N ASN A 368 10.63 8.75 -14.76
CA ASN A 368 11.88 8.26 -15.32
C ASN A 368 11.72 7.90 -16.80
N PRO A 369 12.34 8.63 -17.74
CA PRO A 369 12.26 8.34 -19.17
C PRO A 369 13.09 7.13 -19.60
N TYR A 370 13.76 6.46 -18.66
CA TYR A 370 14.48 5.23 -18.94
C TYR A 370 13.53 4.18 -19.56
N ILE A 371 13.97 3.59 -20.66
CA ILE A 371 13.21 2.57 -21.39
C ILE A 371 13.67 1.19 -20.93
N ASP A 372 12.82 0.50 -20.20
CA ASP A 372 13.04 -0.91 -19.87
C ASP A 372 12.81 -1.77 -21.13
N ARG A 373 13.84 -2.50 -21.52
CA ARG A 373 13.89 -3.39 -22.68
C ARG A 373 14.17 -4.83 -22.27
N SER A 374 13.94 -5.17 -21.02
CA SER A 374 14.15 -6.54 -20.50
C SER A 374 13.30 -7.57 -21.23
N ILE A 375 12.16 -7.14 -21.76
CA ILE A 375 11.27 -7.95 -22.59
C ILE A 375 11.34 -7.42 -24.03
N PRO A 376 11.81 -8.21 -25.00
CA PRO A 376 12.03 -7.74 -26.38
C PRO A 376 10.79 -7.19 -27.08
N THR A 377 9.60 -7.62 -26.66
CA THR A 377 8.31 -7.25 -27.25
C THR A 377 7.53 -6.21 -26.44
N VAL A 378 8.15 -5.66 -25.37
CA VAL A 378 7.51 -4.68 -24.48
C VAL A 378 8.54 -3.63 -24.09
N LEU A 379 8.21 -2.38 -24.28
CA LEU A 379 8.96 -1.24 -23.76
C LEU A 379 8.14 -0.61 -22.62
N THR A 380 8.79 -0.32 -21.51
CA THR A 380 8.16 0.40 -20.40
C THR A 380 9.01 1.60 -20.00
N TYR A 381 8.41 2.77 -19.95
CA TYR A 381 9.10 4.02 -19.61
C TYR A 381 8.18 5.04 -18.96
N GLY A 382 8.76 5.90 -18.14
CA GLY A 382 8.06 7.02 -17.52
C GLY A 382 7.90 8.21 -18.46
N ASN A 383 7.20 9.23 -17.93
CA ASN A 383 6.96 10.50 -18.62
C ASN A 383 7.35 11.66 -17.70
N PRO A 384 8.45 12.39 -17.98
CA PRO A 384 8.90 13.50 -17.16
C PRO A 384 7.94 14.71 -17.16
N ASP A 385 7.02 14.79 -18.13
CA ASP A 385 6.06 15.90 -18.29
C ASP A 385 4.78 15.71 -17.45
N LEU A 386 4.74 14.72 -16.58
CA LEU A 386 3.59 14.49 -15.71
C LEU A 386 3.40 15.63 -14.70
N ASP A 387 2.16 16.09 -14.57
CA ASP A 387 1.75 17.06 -13.57
C ASP A 387 1.17 16.38 -12.32
N VAL A 388 1.04 17.15 -11.25
CA VAL A 388 0.42 16.71 -9.99
C VAL A 388 -1.07 16.42 -10.21
N GLU A 389 -1.50 15.22 -9.90
CA GLU A 389 -2.90 14.85 -9.91
C GLU A 389 -3.63 15.50 -8.71
N LYS A 390 -4.83 16.03 -8.95
CA LYS A 390 -5.70 16.62 -7.94
C LYS A 390 -7.03 15.88 -7.90
N SER A 391 -7.36 15.34 -6.73
CA SER A 391 -8.62 14.65 -6.50
C SER A 391 -9.45 15.34 -5.42
N HIS A 392 -10.75 15.38 -5.63
CA HIS A 392 -11.73 15.93 -4.70
C HIS A 392 -12.61 14.79 -4.20
N ASN A 393 -12.85 14.76 -2.89
CA ASN A 393 -13.65 13.73 -2.25
C ASN A 393 -14.73 14.39 -1.40
N ILE A 394 -15.96 14.01 -1.63
CA ILE A 394 -17.13 14.41 -0.84
C ILE A 394 -17.72 13.13 -0.27
N SER A 395 -18.06 13.10 1.01
CA SER A 395 -18.69 11.92 1.60
C SER A 395 -19.72 12.26 2.67
N VAL A 396 -20.75 11.42 2.75
CA VAL A 396 -21.70 11.37 3.86
C VAL A 396 -21.40 10.10 4.65
N VAL A 397 -21.18 10.25 5.96
CA VAL A 397 -20.84 9.15 6.85
C VAL A 397 -21.92 9.00 7.90
N PHE A 398 -22.39 7.79 8.10
CA PHE A 398 -23.29 7.40 9.18
C PHE A 398 -22.61 6.38 10.08
N ASN A 399 -22.54 6.68 11.38
CA ASN A 399 -21.98 5.79 12.39
C ASN A 399 -23.03 5.48 13.44
N ALA A 400 -23.17 4.20 13.75
CA ALA A 400 -23.98 3.74 14.87
C ALA A 400 -23.16 2.78 15.72
N PHE A 401 -23.12 3.02 17.03
CA PHE A 401 -22.34 2.21 17.97
C PHE A 401 -23.17 1.91 19.22
N THR A 402 -23.35 0.61 19.48
CA THR A 402 -23.94 0.10 20.72
C THR A 402 -23.12 -1.10 21.21
N PRO A 403 -23.34 -1.61 22.42
CA PRO A 403 -22.68 -2.85 22.87
C PRO A 403 -22.96 -4.07 21.98
N LYS A 404 -24.08 -4.09 21.27
CA LYS A 404 -24.48 -5.21 20.41
C LYS A 404 -24.08 -5.04 18.96
N PHE A 405 -24.01 -3.80 18.45
CA PHE A 405 -23.68 -3.57 17.05
C PHE A 405 -22.83 -2.31 16.85
N MET A 406 -22.01 -2.36 15.83
CA MET A 406 -21.31 -1.22 15.25
C MET A 406 -21.58 -1.20 13.75
N ILE A 407 -22.05 -0.06 13.25
CA ILE A 407 -22.33 0.16 11.85
C ILE A 407 -21.60 1.43 11.42
N ASN A 408 -20.85 1.35 10.34
CA ASN A 408 -20.29 2.50 9.61
C ASN A 408 -20.75 2.39 8.16
N LEU A 409 -21.43 3.42 7.66
CA LEU A 409 -21.81 3.56 6.25
C LEU A 409 -21.20 4.84 5.73
N THR A 410 -20.56 4.77 4.57
CA THR A 410 -20.00 5.94 3.89
C THR A 410 -20.45 5.92 2.44
N LEU A 411 -21.22 6.94 2.05
CA LEU A 411 -21.51 7.24 0.65
C LEU A 411 -20.58 8.37 0.22
N GLY A 412 -19.77 8.13 -0.80
CA GLY A 412 -18.74 9.05 -1.26
C GLY A 412 -18.81 9.30 -2.76
N GLU A 413 -18.25 10.44 -3.15
CA GLU A 413 -17.97 10.82 -4.52
C GLU A 413 -16.52 11.30 -4.59
N ALA A 414 -15.70 10.64 -5.41
CA ALA A 414 -14.33 11.03 -5.69
C ALA A 414 -14.18 11.39 -7.16
N PHE A 415 -13.57 12.54 -7.48
CA PHE A 415 -13.34 12.92 -8.87
C PHE A 415 -11.97 13.59 -9.06
N ALA A 416 -11.37 13.31 -10.21
CA ALA A 416 -10.13 13.92 -10.68
C ALA A 416 -10.25 14.24 -12.17
N ASN A 417 -9.71 15.39 -12.60
CA ASN A 417 -9.75 15.81 -14.01
C ASN A 417 -8.44 15.51 -14.76
N ASN A 418 -7.37 15.21 -14.05
CA ASN A 418 -6.02 14.99 -14.58
C ASN A 418 -5.36 13.77 -13.93
N GLN A 419 -6.09 12.70 -13.74
CA GLN A 419 -5.57 11.47 -13.17
C GLN A 419 -4.43 10.93 -14.03
N ILE A 420 -3.35 10.53 -13.36
CA ILE A 420 -2.21 9.85 -13.98
C ILE A 420 -2.63 8.40 -14.21
N GLU A 421 -2.56 7.98 -15.47
CA GLU A 421 -2.88 6.61 -15.87
C GLU A 421 -1.76 6.05 -16.74
N GLN A 422 -1.46 4.77 -16.55
CA GLN A 422 -0.65 4.02 -17.49
C GLN A 422 -1.49 3.69 -18.71
N TYR A 423 -0.93 3.86 -19.89
CA TYR A 423 -1.58 3.45 -21.14
C TYR A 423 -0.60 2.75 -22.04
N SER A 424 -1.14 1.90 -22.91
CA SER A 424 -0.37 1.07 -23.83
C SER A 424 -0.78 1.32 -25.27
N PHE A 425 0.19 1.20 -26.17
CA PHE A 425 -0.01 1.24 -27.62
C PHE A 425 1.07 0.42 -28.32
N MET A 426 0.76 -0.08 -29.55
CA MET A 426 1.74 -0.76 -30.38
C MET A 426 2.52 0.25 -31.22
N ASP A 427 3.83 0.05 -31.39
CA ASP A 427 4.60 0.78 -32.38
C ASP A 427 4.58 0.07 -33.75
N ALA A 428 5.18 0.71 -34.75
CA ALA A 428 5.25 0.19 -36.12
C ALA A 428 6.04 -1.15 -36.25
N ASN A 429 6.84 -1.51 -35.24
CA ASN A 429 7.63 -2.74 -35.19
C ASN A 429 6.90 -3.87 -34.42
N GLY A 430 5.64 -3.66 -34.03
CA GLY A 430 4.86 -4.63 -33.26
C GLY A 430 5.30 -4.75 -31.79
N VAL A 431 6.00 -3.75 -31.25
CA VAL A 431 6.44 -3.70 -29.86
C VAL A 431 5.41 -2.92 -29.03
N LEU A 432 4.94 -3.51 -27.94
CA LEU A 432 4.01 -2.87 -27.02
C LEU A 432 4.75 -1.82 -26.17
N ASN A 433 4.32 -0.58 -26.25
CA ASN A 433 4.84 0.52 -25.45
C ASN A 433 3.91 0.81 -24.28
N ASN A 434 4.46 0.86 -23.07
CA ASN A 434 3.75 1.23 -21.85
C ASN A 434 4.34 2.53 -21.29
N THR A 435 3.50 3.54 -21.10
CA THR A 435 3.92 4.83 -20.53
C THR A 435 2.80 5.46 -19.72
N TYR A 436 3.01 6.66 -19.19
CA TYR A 436 2.10 7.34 -18.27
C TYR A 436 1.67 8.70 -18.84
N GLY A 437 0.47 9.15 -18.44
CA GLY A 437 -0.03 10.48 -18.80
C GLY A 437 -1.10 10.96 -17.84
N ASN A 438 -1.22 12.29 -17.68
CA ASN A 438 -2.35 12.94 -17.03
C ASN A 438 -3.54 12.99 -18.00
N ILE A 439 -4.08 11.83 -18.38
CA ILE A 439 -4.97 11.68 -19.54
C ILE A 439 -6.39 11.27 -19.18
N VAL A 440 -6.68 11.00 -17.92
CA VAL A 440 -7.98 10.48 -17.49
C VAL A 440 -8.71 11.52 -16.63
N ARG A 441 -9.97 11.74 -16.98
CA ARG A 441 -10.99 12.30 -16.08
C ARG A 441 -11.73 11.15 -15.45
N SER A 442 -11.70 11.07 -14.14
CA SER A 442 -12.39 9.99 -13.41
C SER A 442 -13.39 10.55 -12.42
N ARG A 443 -14.47 9.82 -12.24
CA ARG A 443 -15.50 10.06 -11.24
C ARG A 443 -15.93 8.72 -10.66
N TRP A 444 -15.86 8.60 -9.34
CA TRP A 444 -16.17 7.37 -8.62
C TRP A 444 -17.17 7.65 -7.52
N THR A 445 -18.37 7.08 -7.64
CA THR A 445 -19.34 7.05 -6.55
C THR A 445 -19.15 5.75 -5.78
N ASN A 446 -18.95 5.82 -4.47
CA ASN A 446 -18.66 4.66 -3.64
C ASN A 446 -19.62 4.57 -2.44
N LEU A 447 -20.07 3.37 -2.15
CA LEU A 447 -20.79 3.03 -0.93
C LEU A 447 -19.95 2.01 -0.18
N ASN A 448 -19.40 2.41 0.98
CA ASN A 448 -18.64 1.54 1.85
C ASN A 448 -19.43 1.24 3.12
N THR A 449 -19.36 0.00 3.58
CA THR A 449 -20.04 -0.43 4.79
C THR A 449 -19.14 -1.29 5.65
N PHE A 450 -19.21 -1.06 6.95
CA PHE A 450 -18.68 -1.97 7.96
C PHE A 450 -19.77 -2.23 9.00
N ILE A 451 -20.09 -3.49 9.23
CA ILE A 451 -21.09 -3.92 10.23
C ILE A 451 -20.43 -4.97 11.12
N ASN A 452 -20.55 -4.79 12.41
CA ASN A 452 -20.19 -5.79 13.42
C ASN A 452 -21.39 -5.96 14.35
N TYR A 453 -21.94 -7.17 14.40
CA TYR A 453 -23.14 -7.48 15.16
C TYR A 453 -22.95 -8.72 16.03
N SER A 454 -23.13 -8.54 17.33
CA SER A 454 -23.15 -9.63 18.31
C SER A 454 -24.58 -10.15 18.43
N ILE A 455 -24.89 -11.26 17.75
CA ILE A 455 -26.21 -11.93 17.80
C ILE A 455 -26.46 -12.43 19.23
N THR A 456 -25.46 -13.13 19.76
CA THR A 456 -25.40 -13.58 21.14
C THR A 456 -24.04 -13.22 21.76
N PRO A 457 -23.82 -13.38 23.06
CA PRO A 457 -22.49 -13.25 23.65
C PRO A 457 -21.44 -14.16 23.01
N ASN A 458 -21.86 -15.27 22.44
CA ASN A 458 -20.99 -16.28 21.82
C ASN A 458 -20.94 -16.23 20.31
N THR A 459 -21.84 -15.47 19.66
CA THR A 459 -21.95 -15.40 18.18
C THR A 459 -21.80 -13.98 17.70
N ARG A 460 -20.84 -13.75 16.85
CA ARG A 460 -20.58 -12.44 16.23
C ARG A 460 -20.49 -12.58 14.71
N ILE A 461 -21.15 -11.67 14.01
CA ILE A 461 -21.07 -11.54 12.55
C ILE A 461 -20.46 -10.18 12.24
N PHE A 462 -19.63 -10.11 11.23
CA PHE A 462 -19.17 -8.88 10.67
C PHE A 462 -19.21 -8.92 9.15
N LEU A 463 -19.47 -7.76 8.55
CA LEU A 463 -19.49 -7.50 7.13
C LEU A 463 -18.62 -6.28 6.88
N ASN A 464 -17.71 -6.40 5.92
CA ASN A 464 -17.00 -5.28 5.32
C ASN A 464 -17.26 -5.33 3.82
N GLY A 465 -17.81 -4.25 3.25
CA GLY A 465 -18.19 -4.22 1.84
C GLY A 465 -18.04 -2.85 1.22
N GLY A 466 -17.83 -2.83 -0.08
CA GLY A 466 -17.78 -1.65 -0.92
C GLY A 466 -18.47 -1.92 -2.25
N LEU A 467 -19.21 -0.94 -2.74
CA LEU A 467 -19.80 -0.90 -4.07
C LEU A 467 -19.39 0.42 -4.72
N ASP A 468 -18.69 0.34 -5.84
CA ASP A 468 -18.17 1.49 -6.55
C ASP A 468 -18.78 1.54 -7.97
N TYR A 469 -19.20 2.73 -8.38
CA TYR A 469 -19.56 3.04 -9.76
C TYR A 469 -18.58 4.07 -10.31
N GLY A 470 -17.88 3.73 -11.40
CA GLY A 470 -16.84 4.55 -12.02
C GLY A 470 -17.26 5.04 -13.42
N ASP A 471 -16.95 6.31 -13.70
CA ASP A 471 -16.98 6.94 -15.02
C ASP A 471 -15.57 7.47 -15.31
N MET A 472 -14.88 6.85 -16.27
CA MET A 472 -13.52 7.18 -16.70
C MET A 472 -13.53 7.59 -18.16
N ARG A 473 -12.86 8.69 -18.51
CA ARG A 473 -12.82 9.24 -19.87
C ARG A 473 -11.43 9.76 -20.20
N SER A 474 -10.99 9.49 -21.42
CA SER A 474 -9.77 10.05 -21.98
C SER A 474 -10.00 10.57 -23.39
N ASN A 475 -9.75 11.86 -23.59
CA ASN A 475 -9.78 12.44 -24.94
C ASN A 475 -8.57 11.99 -25.75
N LYS A 476 -7.41 11.79 -25.11
CA LYS A 476 -6.16 11.34 -25.77
C LYS A 476 -6.32 9.97 -26.41
N LEU A 477 -6.98 9.05 -25.69
CA LEU A 477 -7.20 7.67 -26.17
C LEU A 477 -8.55 7.52 -26.88
N ASN A 478 -9.37 8.58 -26.93
CA ASN A 478 -10.76 8.55 -27.42
C ASN A 478 -11.58 7.40 -26.80
N GLN A 479 -11.43 7.21 -25.49
CA GLN A 479 -12.05 6.10 -24.75
C GLN A 479 -12.91 6.60 -23.60
N LYS A 480 -13.99 5.85 -23.34
CA LYS A 480 -14.88 6.02 -22.18
C LYS A 480 -15.17 4.66 -21.58
N LYS A 481 -15.13 4.58 -20.24
CA LYS A 481 -15.43 3.36 -19.50
C LYS A 481 -16.36 3.65 -18.34
N TYR A 482 -17.44 2.89 -18.26
CA TYR A 482 -18.34 2.85 -17.11
C TYR A 482 -18.22 1.49 -16.45
N ALA A 483 -18.08 1.47 -15.13
CA ALA A 483 -17.79 0.23 -14.45
C ALA A 483 -18.42 0.16 -13.06
N TRP A 484 -19.00 -0.98 -12.74
CA TRP A 484 -19.36 -1.37 -11.38
C TRP A 484 -18.32 -2.30 -10.80
N GLN A 485 -17.89 -2.00 -9.58
CA GLN A 485 -16.95 -2.82 -8.82
C GLN A 485 -17.53 -3.05 -7.44
N ALA A 486 -17.33 -4.25 -6.90
CA ALA A 486 -17.78 -4.58 -5.56
C ALA A 486 -16.70 -5.35 -4.81
N THR A 487 -16.67 -5.16 -3.51
CA THR A 487 -15.86 -5.93 -2.55
C THR A 487 -16.76 -6.30 -1.40
N ALA A 488 -16.74 -7.56 -0.98
CA ALA A 488 -17.51 -8.00 0.19
C ALA A 488 -16.74 -9.08 0.95
N PHE A 489 -16.61 -8.91 2.26
CA PHE A 489 -16.06 -9.89 3.19
C PHE A 489 -17.02 -10.06 4.35
N ILE A 490 -17.40 -11.28 4.61
CA ILE A 490 -18.30 -11.66 5.69
C ILE A 490 -17.53 -12.59 6.62
N GLY A 491 -17.67 -12.39 7.92
CA GLY A 491 -17.11 -13.26 8.93
C GLY A 491 -18.12 -13.64 9.98
N ILE A 492 -18.06 -14.86 10.43
CA ILE A 492 -18.82 -15.40 11.55
C ILE A 492 -17.83 -15.96 12.56
N GLN A 493 -17.95 -15.53 13.81
CA GLN A 493 -17.20 -16.08 14.92
C GLN A 493 -18.19 -16.70 15.90
N GLN A 494 -17.91 -17.94 16.33
CA GLN A 494 -18.72 -18.69 17.27
C GLN A 494 -17.83 -19.25 18.37
N ILE A 495 -18.22 -19.03 19.62
CA ILE A 495 -17.66 -19.75 20.76
C ILE A 495 -18.49 -21.02 20.93
N LEU A 496 -17.84 -22.17 20.70
CA LEU A 496 -18.39 -23.50 20.87
C LEU A 496 -18.22 -24.01 22.30
N PRO A 497 -18.85 -25.14 22.70
CA PRO A 497 -18.54 -25.80 23.96
C PRO A 497 -17.03 -25.97 24.17
N TRP A 498 -16.60 -26.08 25.43
CA TRP A 498 -15.19 -26.14 25.85
C TRP A 498 -14.33 -24.93 25.44
N ASN A 499 -14.98 -23.77 25.21
CA ASN A 499 -14.32 -22.52 24.80
C ASN A 499 -13.50 -22.66 23.51
N VAL A 500 -13.90 -23.53 22.60
CA VAL A 500 -13.34 -23.58 21.24
C VAL A 500 -13.92 -22.42 20.44
N LYS A 501 -13.05 -21.60 19.86
CA LYS A 501 -13.43 -20.48 18.99
C LYS A 501 -13.37 -20.96 17.55
N ALA A 502 -14.51 -21.00 16.88
CA ALA A 502 -14.62 -21.25 15.45
C ALA A 502 -14.84 -19.94 14.70
N SER A 503 -14.19 -19.77 13.57
CA SER A 503 -14.43 -18.62 12.70
C SER A 503 -14.42 -19.04 11.23
N ILE A 504 -15.32 -18.42 10.48
CA ILE A 504 -15.44 -18.54 9.04
C ILE A 504 -15.36 -17.11 8.49
N TYR A 505 -14.43 -16.87 7.58
CA TYR A 505 -14.30 -15.62 6.84
C TYR A 505 -14.37 -15.94 5.36
N THR A 506 -15.30 -15.32 4.66
CA THR A 506 -15.45 -15.52 3.22
C THR A 506 -15.68 -14.19 2.54
N GLY A 507 -15.27 -14.09 1.30
CA GLY A 507 -15.48 -12.89 0.52
C GLY A 507 -14.61 -12.84 -0.71
N GLY A 508 -14.59 -11.66 -1.32
CA GLY A 508 -13.84 -11.41 -2.52
C GLY A 508 -14.14 -10.04 -3.12
N MET A 509 -13.67 -9.87 -4.33
CA MET A 509 -13.92 -8.68 -5.13
C MET A 509 -14.29 -9.06 -6.56
N THR A 510 -15.05 -8.17 -7.20
CA THR A 510 -15.37 -8.27 -8.64
C THR A 510 -14.22 -7.73 -9.47
N LYS A 511 -14.40 -7.69 -10.79
CA LYS A 511 -13.44 -7.08 -11.72
C LYS A 511 -13.07 -5.66 -11.31
N ARG A 512 -11.79 -5.31 -11.47
CA ARG A 512 -11.27 -3.95 -11.32
C ARG A 512 -10.98 -3.38 -12.69
N TYR A 513 -11.63 -2.28 -13.02
CA TYR A 513 -11.57 -1.70 -14.34
C TYR A 513 -10.56 -0.55 -14.39
N THR A 514 -9.83 -0.51 -15.49
CA THR A 514 -9.03 0.63 -15.96
C THR A 514 -9.64 1.15 -17.25
N LEU A 515 -9.14 2.25 -17.78
CA LEU A 515 -9.67 2.79 -19.03
C LEU A 515 -9.48 1.80 -20.20
N GLN A 516 -8.34 1.15 -20.29
CA GLN A 516 -8.00 0.20 -21.36
C GLN A 516 -8.27 -1.27 -21.04
N GLY A 517 -8.91 -1.59 -19.91
CA GLY A 517 -9.15 -2.99 -19.61
C GLY A 517 -9.74 -3.27 -18.23
N TYR A 518 -9.37 -4.44 -17.72
CA TYR A 518 -9.75 -4.87 -16.36
C TYR A 518 -8.84 -5.97 -15.84
N SER A 519 -8.75 -6.08 -14.53
CA SER A 519 -8.24 -7.25 -13.83
C SER A 519 -9.40 -8.02 -13.22
N GLU A 520 -9.41 -9.34 -13.32
CA GLU A 520 -10.45 -10.16 -12.70
C GLU A 520 -10.36 -10.13 -11.18
N GLY A 521 -11.51 -10.25 -10.54
CA GLY A 521 -11.60 -10.37 -9.11
C GLY A 521 -11.23 -11.77 -8.61
N PHE A 522 -11.22 -11.92 -7.30
CA PHE A 522 -11.00 -13.19 -6.65
C PHE A 522 -11.99 -13.39 -5.49
N ASN A 523 -12.14 -14.63 -5.06
CA ASN A 523 -12.87 -15.00 -3.86
C ASN A 523 -12.03 -15.92 -2.98
N MET A 524 -12.35 -15.95 -1.69
CA MET A 524 -11.63 -16.78 -0.73
C MET A 524 -12.53 -17.17 0.44
N ILE A 525 -12.14 -18.26 1.09
CA ILE A 525 -12.67 -18.69 2.37
C ILE A 525 -11.49 -18.99 3.32
N ASN A 526 -11.62 -18.56 4.55
CA ASN A 526 -10.72 -18.88 5.64
C ASN A 526 -11.53 -19.52 6.78
N LEU A 527 -11.14 -20.70 7.19
CA LEU A 527 -11.71 -21.40 8.34
C LEU A 527 -10.65 -21.44 9.44
N ALA A 528 -11.04 -21.10 10.66
CA ALA A 528 -10.13 -21.21 11.79
C ALA A 528 -10.82 -21.82 13.01
N LEU A 529 -10.11 -22.72 13.67
CA LEU A 529 -10.47 -23.27 14.97
C LEU A 529 -9.35 -22.95 15.94
N SER A 530 -9.67 -22.36 17.08
CA SER A 530 -8.65 -22.09 18.09
C SER A 530 -9.15 -22.35 19.50
N LYS A 531 -8.23 -22.74 20.37
CA LYS A 531 -8.50 -22.97 21.78
C LYS A 531 -7.37 -22.43 22.63
N ASP A 532 -7.76 -21.79 23.73
CA ASP A 532 -6.85 -21.33 24.76
C ASP A 532 -6.70 -22.38 25.86
N PHE A 533 -5.47 -22.65 26.30
CA PHE A 533 -5.08 -23.56 27.35
C PHE A 533 -4.31 -22.82 28.45
N PHE A 534 -4.17 -23.42 29.62
CA PHE A 534 -3.36 -22.91 30.73
C PHE A 534 -3.74 -21.47 31.14
N ASN A 535 -5.03 -21.22 31.40
CA ASN A 535 -5.55 -19.88 31.71
C ASN A 535 -5.19 -18.84 30.64
N GLU A 536 -5.44 -19.18 29.37
CA GLU A 536 -5.22 -18.36 28.19
C GLU A 536 -3.74 -18.08 27.87
N LYS A 537 -2.80 -18.79 28.50
CA LYS A 537 -1.37 -18.63 28.23
C LYS A 537 -0.92 -19.28 26.93
N LEU A 538 -1.51 -20.41 26.54
CA LEU A 538 -1.23 -21.09 25.29
C LEU A 538 -2.46 -21.06 24.39
N ASN A 539 -2.33 -20.44 23.22
CA ASN A 539 -3.33 -20.53 22.14
C ASN A 539 -2.84 -21.50 21.06
N VAL A 540 -3.70 -22.43 20.69
CA VAL A 540 -3.50 -23.36 19.57
C VAL A 540 -4.55 -23.03 18.54
N ALA A 541 -4.14 -22.75 17.29
CA ALA A 541 -5.05 -22.44 16.20
C ALA A 541 -4.73 -23.26 14.96
N LEU A 542 -5.76 -23.89 14.39
CA LEU A 542 -5.74 -24.53 13.09
C LEU A 542 -6.42 -23.60 12.09
N ASN A 543 -5.75 -23.31 10.98
CA ASN A 543 -6.24 -22.43 9.93
C ASN A 543 -6.27 -23.17 8.60
N TYR A 544 -7.34 -22.98 7.85
CA TYR A 544 -7.45 -23.43 6.47
C TYR A 544 -7.88 -22.29 5.59
N PHE A 545 -7.07 -21.96 4.60
CA PHE A 545 -7.32 -20.90 3.63
C PHE A 545 -7.36 -21.48 2.23
N THR A 546 -8.38 -21.10 1.46
CA THR A 546 -8.49 -21.47 0.05
C THR A 546 -9.39 -20.49 -0.71
N PRO A 547 -9.11 -20.17 -1.99
CA PRO A 547 -10.14 -19.69 -2.92
C PRO A 547 -11.17 -20.80 -3.15
N PHE A 548 -12.40 -20.46 -3.55
CA PHE A 548 -13.41 -21.46 -3.86
C PHE A 548 -12.97 -22.44 -4.95
N SER A 549 -12.12 -22.00 -5.87
CA SER A 549 -11.54 -22.83 -6.95
C SER A 549 -10.25 -23.56 -6.55
N GLY A 550 -9.77 -23.45 -5.31
CA GLY A 550 -8.47 -23.98 -4.86
C GLY A 550 -7.26 -23.22 -5.39
N LYS A 551 -7.42 -22.30 -6.35
CA LYS A 551 -6.38 -21.49 -6.98
C LYS A 551 -6.88 -20.04 -7.13
N ILE A 552 -6.01 -19.05 -6.96
CA ILE A 552 -6.29 -17.69 -7.39
C ILE A 552 -5.98 -17.59 -8.88
N LYS A 553 -6.95 -17.09 -9.64
CA LYS A 553 -6.78 -16.72 -11.06
C LYS A 553 -6.77 -15.20 -11.12
N GLN A 554 -5.61 -14.63 -11.45
CA GLN A 554 -5.46 -13.21 -11.72
C GLN A 554 -5.37 -13.02 -13.22
N ASN A 555 -6.51 -12.76 -13.84
CA ASN A 555 -6.56 -12.53 -15.28
C ASN A 555 -6.67 -11.02 -15.52
N THR A 556 -5.79 -10.51 -16.36
CA THR A 556 -5.81 -9.12 -16.79
C THR A 556 -6.09 -9.07 -18.28
N TYR A 557 -7.00 -8.20 -18.66
CA TYR A 557 -7.33 -7.89 -20.04
C TYR A 557 -7.01 -6.43 -20.31
N SER A 558 -6.32 -6.15 -21.41
CA SER A 558 -6.07 -4.79 -21.88
C SER A 558 -6.27 -4.70 -23.37
N GLU A 559 -6.80 -3.57 -23.83
CA GLU A 559 -7.06 -3.30 -25.24
C GLU A 559 -6.75 -1.85 -25.59
N GLY A 560 -6.18 -1.64 -26.77
CA GLY A 560 -6.01 -0.35 -27.42
C GLY A 560 -6.67 -0.35 -28.80
N THR A 561 -6.40 0.66 -29.60
CA THR A 561 -6.86 0.73 -31.01
C THR A 561 -6.19 -0.32 -31.88
N ASP A 562 -5.02 -0.78 -31.51
CA ASP A 562 -4.05 -1.51 -32.30
C ASP A 562 -3.61 -2.85 -31.67
N PHE A 563 -4.09 -3.16 -30.46
CA PHE A 563 -3.79 -4.43 -29.79
C PHE A 563 -4.89 -4.88 -28.82
N MET A 564 -4.89 -6.17 -28.55
CA MET A 564 -5.56 -6.82 -27.43
C MET A 564 -4.56 -7.72 -26.70
N GLN A 565 -4.52 -7.67 -25.38
CA GLN A 565 -3.68 -8.54 -24.57
C GLN A 565 -4.46 -9.17 -23.42
N ARG A 566 -4.21 -10.46 -23.19
CA ARG A 566 -4.68 -11.20 -22.02
C ARG A 566 -3.49 -11.78 -21.28
N VAL A 567 -3.44 -11.57 -19.99
CA VAL A 567 -2.45 -12.17 -19.07
C VAL A 567 -3.21 -12.99 -18.06
N ASN A 568 -2.96 -14.29 -18.01
CA ASN A 568 -3.60 -15.20 -17.08
C ASN A 568 -2.54 -15.73 -16.12
N ILE A 569 -2.72 -15.47 -14.83
CA ILE A 569 -1.85 -15.97 -13.76
C ILE A 569 -2.66 -16.89 -12.88
N VAL A 570 -2.20 -18.13 -12.71
CA VAL A 570 -2.83 -19.14 -11.86
C VAL A 570 -1.90 -19.44 -10.68
N ILE A 571 -2.34 -19.09 -9.48
CA ILE A 571 -1.56 -19.23 -8.25
C ILE A 571 -2.23 -20.25 -7.34
N PRO A 572 -1.62 -21.42 -7.07
CA PRO A 572 -2.11 -22.35 -6.05
C PRO A 572 -1.84 -21.75 -4.66
N VAL A 573 -2.90 -21.49 -3.90
CA VAL A 573 -2.81 -20.81 -2.58
C VAL A 573 -3.56 -21.57 -1.48
N GLN A 574 -4.03 -22.79 -1.76
CA GLN A 574 -4.69 -23.62 -0.75
C GLN A 574 -3.72 -23.92 0.39
N GLN A 575 -4.04 -23.45 1.59
CA GLN A 575 -3.14 -23.48 2.73
C GLN A 575 -3.82 -24.10 3.95
N ILE A 576 -3.13 -25.02 4.60
CA ILE A 576 -3.46 -25.51 5.93
C ILE A 576 -2.29 -25.19 6.86
N GLY A 577 -2.57 -24.64 8.03
CA GLY A 577 -1.53 -24.20 8.96
C GLY A 577 -1.92 -24.39 10.42
N LEU A 578 -0.91 -24.72 11.23
CA LEU A 578 -0.99 -24.79 12.68
C LEU A 578 -0.23 -23.61 13.29
N THR A 579 -0.87 -22.87 14.18
CA THR A 579 -0.27 -21.76 14.91
C THR A 579 -0.27 -22.06 16.40
N LEU A 580 0.87 -21.89 17.05
CA LEU A 580 1.04 -21.96 18.50
C LEU A 580 1.46 -20.57 19.00
N THR A 581 0.76 -20.03 19.99
CA THR A 581 1.10 -18.74 20.61
C THR A 581 1.16 -18.90 22.13
N TRP A 582 2.36 -18.69 22.68
CA TRP A 582 2.56 -18.65 24.12
C TRP A 582 2.59 -17.20 24.61
N LYS A 583 1.71 -16.88 25.58
CA LYS A 583 1.62 -15.55 26.19
C LYS A 583 2.22 -15.60 27.61
N PHE A 584 2.98 -14.58 27.97
CA PHE A 584 3.63 -14.47 29.26
C PHE A 584 3.50 -13.07 29.87
N GLY A 585 3.81 -12.94 31.16
CA GLY A 585 3.65 -11.70 31.91
C GLY A 585 2.18 -11.40 32.23
N ASN A 586 1.83 -10.14 32.37
CA ASN A 586 0.47 -9.72 32.73
C ASN A 586 -0.41 -9.57 31.47
N THR A 587 -0.97 -10.66 30.99
CA THR A 587 -1.75 -10.73 29.72
C THR A 587 -3.04 -9.90 29.73
N LYS A 588 -3.52 -9.48 30.91
CA LYS A 588 -4.71 -8.64 31.05
C LYS A 588 -4.43 -7.13 30.96
N ARG A 589 -3.17 -6.73 31.00
CA ARG A 589 -2.75 -5.32 30.89
C ARG A 589 -2.20 -5.04 29.49
N GLN A 590 -2.60 -3.91 28.94
CA GLN A 590 -1.98 -3.35 27.74
C GLN A 590 -1.14 -2.14 28.15
N PHE A 591 0.14 -2.18 27.84
CA PHE A 591 1.04 -1.05 28.01
C PHE A 591 1.00 -0.22 26.75
N GLN A 592 0.72 1.07 26.91
CA GLN A 592 0.60 1.97 25.78
C GLN A 592 1.95 2.67 25.58
N THR A 593 2.61 2.40 24.47
CA THR A 593 3.72 3.24 24.00
C THR A 593 3.14 4.52 23.40
N ASN A 594 3.85 5.64 23.55
CA ASN A 594 3.47 6.89 22.91
C ASN A 594 3.39 6.66 21.39
N LYS A 595 2.23 7.01 20.81
CA LYS A 595 2.07 6.93 19.35
C LYS A 595 2.80 8.10 18.72
N THR A 596 3.55 7.82 17.67
CA THR A 596 4.08 8.88 16.80
C THR A 596 2.93 9.71 16.24
N ASN A 597 3.10 11.03 16.22
CA ASN A 597 2.18 11.97 15.60
C ASN A 597 2.56 12.28 14.15
N ILE A 598 3.77 11.88 13.73
CA ILE A 598 4.28 12.12 12.40
C ILE A 598 4.09 10.87 11.53
N SER A 599 3.54 11.06 10.37
CA SER A 599 3.46 10.05 9.33
C SER A 599 3.72 10.69 7.98
N ASN A 600 4.28 9.95 7.06
CA ASN A 600 4.36 10.35 5.67
C ASN A 600 3.49 9.40 4.86
N ASP A 601 2.52 9.98 4.16
CA ASP A 601 1.59 9.24 3.32
C ASP A 601 2.18 9.02 1.90
N PHE A 602 3.46 9.36 1.71
CA PHE A 602 4.14 9.06 0.46
C PHE A 602 4.21 7.55 0.27
N GLN A 603 3.23 7.05 -0.41
CA GLN A 603 3.32 5.78 -1.10
C GLN A 603 3.52 6.12 -2.57
N GLU A 604 4.65 5.69 -3.16
CA GLU A 604 4.68 5.55 -4.62
C GLU A 604 3.36 4.89 -5.00
N LYS A 605 2.60 5.48 -5.94
CA LYS A 605 1.44 4.80 -6.51
C LYS A 605 1.97 3.44 -6.96
N LYS A 606 1.74 2.43 -6.15
CA LYS A 606 1.99 1.06 -6.56
C LYS A 606 1.07 0.87 -7.76
N ASN A 607 1.65 0.60 -8.90
CA ASN A 607 0.89 0.17 -10.06
C ASN A 607 0.04 -1.01 -9.63
N ASP A 608 -1.27 -0.81 -9.46
CA ASP A 608 -2.21 -1.94 -9.39
C ASP A 608 -2.14 -2.79 -10.67
N SER A 609 -1.49 -2.28 -11.72
CA SER A 609 -1.19 -2.95 -12.99
C SER A 609 0.14 -3.71 -13.01
N GLN A 610 1.05 -3.56 -12.03
CA GLN A 610 2.30 -4.35 -12.00
C GLN A 610 2.11 -5.83 -11.63
N VAL A 611 0.91 -6.29 -11.36
CA VAL A 611 0.63 -7.74 -11.27
C VAL A 611 0.63 -8.40 -12.65
N GLY A 612 0.60 -7.62 -13.73
CA GLY A 612 0.69 -8.10 -15.11
C GLY A 612 2.06 -7.95 -15.78
N GLY A 613 3.05 -7.40 -15.11
CA GLY A 613 4.37 -7.10 -15.66
C GLY A 613 5.45 -8.16 -15.36
N VAL A 614 5.05 -9.41 -15.15
CA VAL A 614 5.96 -10.55 -15.19
C VAL A 614 5.66 -11.29 -16.48
N GLY A 615 6.11 -10.75 -17.57
CA GLY A 615 6.15 -11.41 -18.88
C GLY A 615 7.59 -11.68 -19.26
#